data_aced291c0aa43a95c073cfaa5cda111e
#
_entry.id   aced291c0aa43a95c073cfaa5cda111e
#
_cell.length_a   1.000
_cell.length_b   1.000
_cell.length_c   1.000
_cell.angle_alpha   90.00
_cell.angle_beta   90.00
_cell.angle_gamma   90.00
#
_symmetry.space_group_name_H-M   'P 1'
#
loop_
_entity.id
_entity.type
_entity.pdbx_description
1 polymer ?
#
loop_
_entity_poly.entity_id
_entity_poly.type
_entity_poly.pdbx_seq_one_letter_code
_entity_poly.pdbx_strand_id
1 'polypeptide(L)'
;MSAPSGEAKHICIVGGGPGGLAALKMIMDTPQYKDGLWQATVFEEREKIGGVWVPAPPVDDPPVTPLYDSLTTNLPHPIMCYESFLFPPSTPLFPPAATVEKYLSDYAAHFNLTPHIRLQTQVKSVDWLPDVQKWKVQVQAHGILEEPLYDLLIVANGHYRLPRYPTTPGLDAWRAAGKATHSTWYRRPEHMGNTVLVVGGGPSGTDISAEMRTVAHTIIHSMSNPPPHKPPLKIQDLDGGRFKIRGRVAAFGDVKEGRVVFQDGSEEAGIDHCILATGYQHHDPFLPPTLLRVEVPPPVPPLPPMLYNSTYHIFPVARHLFPLSQSFPPSRIAFLGLLKGIAPLPVMEAQIRATLAAFADPSILNTETEAAGIVERYEHLRARLGAEASESHIAAAWHVFAPQMQFDYRDELHELIGCKERVPKWVREVYDKRDVLRAEWRELERIGEAEEWVRGVGEGGVEEWVQLMRKVCKRAEERPKEEVKDGLLSIKCSV
;
A
#
# COMPACT_ATOMS: atom_id res chain seq x y z
N MET A 1 20.74 -34.20 22.78
CA MET A 1 19.59 -33.96 21.88
C MET A 1 20.04 -34.41 20.50
N SER A 2 19.39 -35.44 19.92
CA SER A 2 19.69 -35.89 18.56
C SER A 2 19.30 -34.80 17.59
N ALA A 3 20.18 -34.47 16.64
CA ALA A 3 19.87 -33.55 15.56
C ALA A 3 18.63 -33.99 14.79
N PRO A 4 17.71 -33.10 14.41
CA PRO A 4 16.53 -33.46 13.63
C PRO A 4 16.99 -34.08 12.29
N SER A 5 16.41 -35.23 11.94
CA SER A 5 16.81 -36.06 10.79
C SER A 5 16.20 -35.58 9.45
N GLY A 6 15.91 -34.30 9.29
CA GLY A 6 15.34 -33.69 8.08
C GLY A 6 16.26 -32.61 7.50
N GLU A 7 16.35 -32.52 6.16
CA GLU A 7 16.98 -31.42 5.47
C GLU A 7 16.25 -30.11 5.80
N ALA A 8 17.00 -29.02 6.12
CA ALA A 8 16.40 -27.74 6.45
C ALA A 8 15.64 -27.16 5.24
N LYS A 9 14.43 -26.65 5.45
CA LYS A 9 13.71 -25.90 4.41
C LYS A 9 14.26 -24.50 4.26
N HIS A 10 14.51 -24.10 3.04
CA HIS A 10 14.98 -22.77 2.69
C HIS A 10 13.84 -21.90 2.20
N ILE A 11 13.69 -20.72 2.80
CA ILE A 11 12.64 -19.73 2.50
C ILE A 11 13.26 -18.56 1.77
N CYS A 12 12.77 -18.28 0.55
CA CYS A 12 13.11 -17.07 -0.20
C CYS A 12 12.11 -15.97 0.12
N ILE A 13 12.58 -14.77 0.41
CA ILE A 13 11.76 -13.56 0.58
C ILE A 13 12.19 -12.56 -0.47
N VAL A 14 11.28 -12.13 -1.34
CA VAL A 14 11.54 -11.15 -2.39
C VAL A 14 11.12 -9.77 -1.92
N GLY A 15 12.10 -8.90 -1.68
CA GLY A 15 11.93 -7.51 -1.23
C GLY A 15 12.25 -7.30 0.25
N GLY A 16 13.15 -6.35 0.53
CA GLY A 16 13.58 -5.90 1.87
C GLY A 16 12.79 -4.70 2.42
N GLY A 17 11.57 -4.52 1.94
CA GLY A 17 10.63 -3.53 2.46
C GLY A 17 9.97 -3.99 3.77
N PRO A 18 8.97 -3.23 4.28
CA PRO A 18 8.31 -3.54 5.56
C PRO A 18 7.79 -4.98 5.65
N GLY A 19 7.19 -5.51 4.56
CA GLY A 19 6.68 -6.89 4.54
C GLY A 19 7.78 -7.93 4.66
N GLY A 20 8.89 -7.76 3.93
CA GLY A 20 10.03 -8.69 3.98
C GLY A 20 10.76 -8.67 5.31
N LEU A 21 10.94 -7.49 5.92
CA LEU A 21 11.55 -7.35 7.24
C LEU A 21 10.70 -8.06 8.32
N ALA A 22 9.38 -7.83 8.31
CA ALA A 22 8.47 -8.51 9.22
C ALA A 22 8.47 -10.03 8.99
N ALA A 23 8.45 -10.49 7.73
CA ALA A 23 8.49 -11.91 7.41
C ALA A 23 9.76 -12.57 7.94
N LEU A 24 10.93 -11.97 7.71
CA LEU A 24 12.21 -12.49 8.21
C LEU A 24 12.21 -12.58 9.74
N LYS A 25 11.83 -11.50 10.43
CA LYS A 25 11.76 -11.47 11.91
C LYS A 25 10.85 -12.56 12.43
N MET A 26 9.66 -12.70 11.88
CA MET A 26 8.69 -13.67 12.35
C MET A 26 9.10 -15.11 12.03
N ILE A 27 9.81 -15.37 10.92
CA ILE A 27 10.44 -16.66 10.65
C ILE A 27 11.48 -16.98 11.74
N MET A 28 12.35 -16.02 12.08
CA MET A 28 13.38 -16.22 13.11
C MET A 28 12.81 -16.50 14.50
N ASP A 29 11.59 -16.06 14.77
CA ASP A 29 10.88 -16.36 16.03
C ASP A 29 10.33 -17.79 16.10
N THR A 30 10.13 -18.46 14.96
CA THR A 30 9.52 -19.78 14.92
C THR A 30 10.41 -20.84 15.59
N PRO A 31 9.80 -21.88 16.21
CA PRO A 31 10.54 -23.05 16.67
C PRO A 31 11.34 -23.70 15.54
N GLN A 32 10.78 -23.79 14.33
CA GLN A 32 11.43 -24.41 13.18
C GLN A 32 12.76 -23.72 12.82
N TYR A 33 12.81 -22.39 12.88
CA TYR A 33 14.04 -21.64 12.63
C TYR A 33 15.06 -21.86 13.77
N LYS A 34 14.61 -21.77 15.03
CA LYS A 34 15.45 -21.96 16.22
C LYS A 34 16.04 -23.37 16.31
N ASP A 35 15.30 -24.35 15.82
CA ASP A 35 15.73 -25.76 15.76
C ASP A 35 16.54 -26.08 14.49
N GLY A 36 16.82 -25.08 13.63
CA GLY A 36 17.59 -25.24 12.40
C GLY A 36 16.85 -25.94 11.26
N LEU A 37 15.52 -26.15 11.40
CA LEU A 37 14.67 -26.77 10.37
C LEU A 37 14.29 -25.79 9.25
N TRP A 38 14.33 -24.49 9.52
CA TRP A 38 14.10 -23.43 8.54
C TRP A 38 15.30 -22.49 8.46
N GLN A 39 15.56 -22.01 7.24
CA GLN A 39 16.48 -20.93 6.95
C GLN A 39 15.78 -19.93 6.05
N ALA A 40 16.14 -18.64 6.13
CA ALA A 40 15.54 -17.61 5.32
C ALA A 40 16.57 -16.68 4.71
N THR A 41 16.33 -16.25 3.48
CA THR A 41 17.13 -15.24 2.78
C THR A 41 16.19 -14.20 2.19
N VAL A 42 16.45 -12.93 2.47
CA VAL A 42 15.79 -11.79 1.82
C VAL A 42 16.66 -11.29 0.68
N PHE A 43 16.07 -11.09 -0.48
CA PHE A 43 16.70 -10.43 -1.62
C PHE A 43 16.12 -9.03 -1.78
N GLU A 44 16.99 -8.01 -1.71
CA GLU A 44 16.65 -6.61 -1.91
C GLU A 44 17.48 -6.03 -3.06
N GLU A 45 16.81 -5.46 -4.07
CA GLU A 45 17.50 -4.91 -5.25
C GLU A 45 18.28 -3.62 -4.95
N ARG A 46 17.86 -2.87 -3.93
CA ARG A 46 18.47 -1.59 -3.54
C ARG A 46 19.62 -1.79 -2.57
N GLU A 47 20.40 -0.73 -2.36
CA GLU A 47 21.50 -0.67 -1.40
C GLU A 47 21.06 -0.59 0.06
N LYS A 48 19.76 -0.34 0.31
CA LYS A 48 19.17 -0.17 1.65
C LYS A 48 17.86 -0.92 1.77
N ILE A 49 17.58 -1.40 2.98
CA ILE A 49 16.27 -1.91 3.39
C ILE A 49 15.27 -0.77 3.62
N GLY A 50 13.98 -1.09 3.60
CA GLY A 50 12.90 -0.14 3.91
C GLY A 50 11.91 0.05 2.75
N GLY A 51 12.22 -0.50 1.56
CA GLY A 51 11.32 -0.49 0.40
C GLY A 51 10.90 0.93 0.00
N VAL A 52 9.60 1.17 -0.10
CA VAL A 52 9.04 2.47 -0.50
C VAL A 52 9.47 3.65 0.38
N TRP A 53 9.83 3.40 1.65
CA TRP A 53 10.22 4.44 2.61
C TRP A 53 11.65 4.95 2.45
N VAL A 54 12.46 4.32 1.60
CA VAL A 54 13.82 4.80 1.31
C VAL A 54 13.76 5.88 0.22
N PRO A 55 14.13 7.13 0.51
CA PRO A 55 14.07 8.21 -0.46
C PRO A 55 15.04 7.97 -1.63
N ALA A 56 14.68 8.50 -2.79
CA ALA A 56 15.55 8.52 -3.98
C ALA A 56 15.16 9.68 -4.90
N PRO A 57 16.12 10.23 -5.67
CA PRO A 57 15.81 11.21 -6.69
C PRO A 57 14.93 10.60 -7.80
N PRO A 58 14.09 11.41 -8.46
CA PRO A 58 13.17 10.93 -9.51
C PRO A 58 13.87 10.84 -10.89
N VAL A 59 14.98 10.09 -10.96
CA VAL A 59 15.83 10.01 -12.16
C VAL A 59 15.61 8.77 -13.01
N ASP A 60 15.02 7.71 -12.43
CA ASP A 60 14.69 6.47 -13.15
C ASP A 60 13.32 6.58 -13.84
N ASP A 61 13.04 5.71 -14.80
CA ASP A 61 11.74 5.58 -15.45
C ASP A 61 11.17 4.15 -15.33
N PRO A 62 10.25 3.91 -14.38
CA PRO A 62 9.77 4.84 -13.35
C PRO A 62 10.75 4.98 -12.17
N PRO A 63 10.65 6.06 -11.38
CA PRO A 63 11.40 6.22 -10.15
C PRO A 63 11.21 5.06 -9.16
N VAL A 64 12.26 4.72 -8.43
CA VAL A 64 12.24 3.58 -7.51
C VAL A 64 11.37 3.78 -6.27
N THR A 65 10.98 5.01 -5.96
CA THR A 65 10.08 5.35 -4.87
C THR A 65 9.19 6.54 -5.24
N PRO A 66 7.92 6.55 -4.80
CA PRO A 66 7.01 7.68 -4.96
C PRO A 66 7.09 8.72 -3.84
N LEU A 67 8.05 8.61 -2.92
CA LEU A 67 8.17 9.54 -1.80
C LEU A 67 8.43 10.97 -2.29
N TYR A 68 7.75 11.92 -1.66
CA TYR A 68 7.99 13.36 -1.79
C TYR A 68 8.42 13.94 -0.43
N ASP A 69 9.14 15.07 -0.45
CA ASP A 69 9.88 15.58 0.70
C ASP A 69 8.99 15.91 1.90
N SER A 70 7.77 16.40 1.67
CA SER A 70 6.80 16.76 2.72
C SER A 70 5.93 15.58 3.20
N LEU A 71 6.19 14.34 2.74
CA LEU A 71 5.33 13.21 3.08
C LEU A 71 5.37 12.90 4.57
N THR A 72 4.20 12.95 5.19
CA THR A 72 3.93 12.41 6.52
C THR A 72 2.98 11.21 6.42
N THR A 73 2.95 10.37 7.44
CA THR A 73 2.00 9.26 7.46
C THR A 73 0.56 9.77 7.43
N ASN A 74 -0.34 9.00 6.83
CA ASN A 74 -1.77 9.30 6.80
C ASN A 74 -2.56 8.60 7.92
N LEU A 75 -1.86 7.78 8.71
CA LEU A 75 -2.37 7.14 9.92
C LEU A 75 -1.49 7.55 11.11
N PRO A 76 -2.06 7.69 12.31
CA PRO A 76 -1.25 7.86 13.51
C PRO A 76 -0.39 6.61 13.74
N HIS A 77 0.88 6.83 14.10
CA HIS A 77 1.85 5.73 14.17
C HIS A 77 1.47 4.59 15.13
N PRO A 78 0.71 4.80 16.23
CA PRO A 78 0.37 3.70 17.13
C PRO A 78 -0.53 2.62 16.52
N ILE A 79 -1.26 2.93 15.43
CA ILE A 79 -2.09 1.96 14.72
C ILE A 79 -1.45 1.46 13.42
N MET A 80 -0.28 1.96 13.05
CA MET A 80 0.43 1.52 11.85
C MET A 80 1.77 0.82 12.12
N CYS A 81 2.29 0.86 13.35
CA CYS A 81 3.54 0.19 13.72
C CYS A 81 3.39 -1.34 13.74
N TYR A 82 4.52 -2.05 13.78
CA TYR A 82 4.53 -3.48 14.10
C TYR A 82 4.06 -3.71 15.54
N GLU A 83 3.36 -4.82 15.78
CA GLU A 83 2.86 -5.17 17.11
C GLU A 83 4.01 -5.38 18.11
N SER A 84 5.12 -5.92 17.64
CA SER A 84 6.29 -6.25 18.47
C SER A 84 7.31 -5.11 18.59
N PHE A 85 7.12 -3.97 17.91
CA PHE A 85 8.09 -2.88 17.89
C PHE A 85 7.38 -1.54 17.71
N LEU A 86 7.25 -0.78 18.78
CA LEU A 86 6.61 0.53 18.76
C LEU A 86 7.58 1.61 18.26
N PHE A 87 7.04 2.72 17.76
CA PHE A 87 7.85 3.93 17.56
C PHE A 87 8.39 4.45 18.90
N PRO A 88 9.55 5.10 18.90
CA PRO A 88 10.12 5.69 20.12
C PRO A 88 9.16 6.67 20.81
N PRO A 89 9.27 6.85 22.15
CA PRO A 89 8.56 7.92 22.85
C PRO A 89 8.80 9.29 22.21
N SER A 90 7.84 10.19 22.37
CA SER A 90 7.86 11.55 21.80
C SER A 90 7.89 11.63 20.27
N THR A 91 7.65 10.53 19.55
CA THR A 91 7.50 10.56 18.10
C THR A 91 6.26 11.38 17.70
N PRO A 92 6.33 12.27 16.69
CA PRO A 92 5.12 12.96 16.19
C PRO A 92 4.02 11.97 15.84
N LEU A 93 2.77 12.31 16.13
CA LEU A 93 1.65 11.38 15.96
C LEU A 93 1.50 10.89 14.50
N PHE A 94 1.82 11.76 13.52
CA PHE A 94 1.91 11.46 12.10
C PHE A 94 3.34 11.73 11.60
N PRO A 95 4.27 10.78 11.83
CA PRO A 95 5.68 11.02 11.57
C PRO A 95 6.00 11.25 10.08
N PRO A 96 7.02 12.05 9.77
CA PRO A 96 7.53 12.18 8.41
C PRO A 96 8.18 10.89 7.90
N ALA A 97 8.29 10.75 6.59
CA ALA A 97 8.84 9.56 5.93
C ALA A 97 10.22 9.16 6.46
N ALA A 98 11.10 10.12 6.76
CA ALA A 98 12.44 9.85 7.31
C ALA A 98 12.38 9.16 8.69
N THR A 99 11.38 9.48 9.51
CA THR A 99 11.17 8.79 10.80
C THR A 99 10.72 7.35 10.59
N VAL A 100 9.91 7.08 9.56
CA VAL A 100 9.50 5.72 9.22
C VAL A 100 10.67 4.91 8.64
N GLU A 101 11.52 5.51 7.79
CA GLU A 101 12.75 4.87 7.29
C GLU A 101 13.67 4.48 8.46
N LYS A 102 13.89 5.42 9.40
CA LYS A 102 14.69 5.15 10.60
C LYS A 102 14.07 4.03 11.45
N TYR A 103 12.77 4.06 11.68
CA TYR A 103 12.04 3.02 12.42
C TYR A 103 12.25 1.63 11.82
N LEU A 104 12.21 1.48 10.49
CA LEU A 104 12.46 0.21 9.80
C LEU A 104 13.93 -0.23 9.93
N SER A 105 14.86 0.72 9.88
CA SER A 105 16.29 0.44 10.11
C SER A 105 16.56 0.01 11.54
N ASP A 106 15.96 0.70 12.52
CA ASP A 106 16.06 0.36 13.95
C ASP A 106 15.42 -1.03 14.22
N TYR A 107 14.28 -1.35 13.58
CA TYR A 107 13.67 -2.68 13.64
C TYR A 107 14.63 -3.77 13.16
N ALA A 108 15.25 -3.58 12.00
CA ALA A 108 16.19 -4.55 11.44
C ALA A 108 17.44 -4.74 12.32
N ALA A 109 17.94 -3.65 12.90
CA ALA A 109 19.07 -3.69 13.82
C ALA A 109 18.71 -4.38 15.15
N HIS A 110 17.55 -4.02 15.74
CA HIS A 110 17.06 -4.57 17.01
C HIS A 110 16.92 -6.10 16.96
N PHE A 111 16.37 -6.61 15.86
CA PHE A 111 16.15 -8.05 15.68
C PHE A 111 17.29 -8.76 14.95
N ASN A 112 18.42 -8.08 14.70
CA ASN A 112 19.60 -8.63 14.00
C ASN A 112 19.26 -9.29 12.65
N LEU A 113 18.45 -8.61 11.82
CA LEU A 113 17.97 -9.15 10.55
C LEU A 113 19.00 -9.06 9.42
N THR A 114 19.91 -8.08 9.46
CA THR A 114 20.87 -7.74 8.41
C THR A 114 21.67 -8.94 7.88
N PRO A 115 22.16 -9.90 8.69
CA PRO A 115 22.93 -11.04 8.19
C PRO A 115 22.17 -11.96 7.22
N HIS A 116 20.83 -11.87 7.20
CA HIS A 116 19.96 -12.69 6.36
C HIS A 116 19.44 -11.92 5.12
N ILE A 117 19.92 -10.69 4.90
CA ILE A 117 19.47 -9.82 3.80
C ILE A 117 20.60 -9.62 2.80
N ARG A 118 20.36 -9.99 1.55
CA ARG A 118 21.27 -9.75 0.43
C ARG A 118 20.82 -8.48 -0.29
N LEU A 119 21.47 -7.36 0.03
CA LEU A 119 21.27 -6.07 -0.66
C LEU A 119 21.89 -6.09 -2.06
N GLN A 120 21.49 -5.14 -2.91
CA GLN A 120 21.96 -5.01 -4.30
C GLN A 120 21.84 -6.33 -5.06
N THR A 121 20.80 -7.11 -4.73
CA THR A 121 20.57 -8.43 -5.30
C THR A 121 19.14 -8.48 -5.86
N GLN A 122 19.04 -8.38 -7.17
CA GLN A 122 17.73 -8.37 -7.86
C GLN A 122 17.30 -9.80 -8.17
N VAL A 123 16.06 -10.16 -7.80
CA VAL A 123 15.41 -11.38 -8.28
C VAL A 123 14.96 -11.14 -9.73
N LYS A 124 15.49 -11.97 -10.66
CA LYS A 124 15.27 -11.87 -12.10
C LYS A 124 14.14 -12.77 -12.59
N SER A 125 14.12 -14.02 -12.09
CA SER A 125 13.05 -14.97 -12.37
C SER A 125 12.83 -15.95 -11.22
N VAL A 126 11.63 -16.50 -11.16
CA VAL A 126 11.24 -17.55 -10.22
C VAL A 126 10.46 -18.62 -10.98
N ASP A 127 10.94 -19.85 -10.99
CA ASP A 127 10.31 -20.98 -11.64
C ASP A 127 10.00 -22.10 -10.64
N TRP A 128 8.82 -22.70 -10.74
CA TRP A 128 8.49 -23.89 -9.98
C TRP A 128 9.02 -25.17 -10.66
N LEU A 129 9.73 -25.99 -9.91
CA LEU A 129 10.26 -27.26 -10.36
C LEU A 129 9.44 -28.42 -9.75
N PRO A 130 8.46 -28.97 -10.47
CA PRO A 130 7.53 -29.96 -9.91
C PRO A 130 8.23 -31.26 -9.51
N ASP A 131 9.29 -31.68 -10.21
CA ASP A 131 9.99 -32.94 -9.93
C ASP A 131 10.71 -32.96 -8.57
N VAL A 132 11.20 -31.78 -8.13
CA VAL A 132 11.90 -31.62 -6.86
C VAL A 132 11.09 -30.84 -5.81
N GLN A 133 9.89 -30.35 -6.17
CA GLN A 133 9.01 -29.56 -5.32
C GLN A 133 9.70 -28.32 -4.74
N LYS A 134 10.51 -27.60 -5.53
CA LYS A 134 11.26 -26.41 -5.13
C LYS A 134 11.10 -25.26 -6.13
N TRP A 135 11.30 -24.06 -5.64
CA TRP A 135 11.39 -22.83 -6.42
C TRP A 135 12.84 -22.63 -6.86
N LYS A 136 13.09 -22.53 -8.15
CA LYS A 136 14.36 -22.05 -8.70
C LYS A 136 14.26 -20.52 -8.77
N VAL A 137 15.13 -19.83 -8.06
CA VAL A 137 15.14 -18.37 -7.98
C VAL A 137 16.41 -17.86 -8.64
N GLN A 138 16.29 -17.22 -9.79
CA GLN A 138 17.43 -16.59 -10.43
C GLN A 138 17.63 -15.19 -9.83
N VAL A 139 18.81 -14.94 -9.27
CA VAL A 139 19.17 -13.65 -8.68
C VAL A 139 20.42 -13.08 -9.37
N GLN A 140 20.50 -11.76 -9.44
CA GLN A 140 21.64 -11.04 -9.99
C GLN A 140 22.20 -10.05 -8.96
N ALA A 141 23.48 -10.21 -8.63
CA ALA A 141 24.25 -9.32 -7.77
C ALA A 141 25.56 -8.95 -8.44
N HIS A 142 25.89 -7.66 -8.56
CA HIS A 142 27.14 -7.18 -9.18
C HIS A 142 27.46 -7.81 -10.56
N GLY A 143 26.42 -8.04 -11.37
CA GLY A 143 26.55 -8.67 -12.69
C GLY A 143 26.65 -10.21 -12.68
N ILE A 144 26.74 -10.83 -11.51
CA ILE A 144 26.81 -12.30 -11.36
C ILE A 144 25.38 -12.84 -11.21
N LEU A 145 25.08 -13.90 -11.98
CA LEU A 145 23.84 -14.66 -11.88
C LEU A 145 24.03 -15.89 -11.01
N GLU A 146 23.10 -16.13 -10.11
CA GLU A 146 23.01 -17.34 -9.28
C GLU A 146 21.59 -17.90 -9.41
N GLU A 147 21.42 -19.22 -9.29
CA GLU A 147 20.14 -19.92 -9.37
C GLU A 147 19.90 -20.86 -8.17
N PRO A 148 19.84 -20.33 -6.93
CA PRO A 148 19.56 -21.17 -5.77
C PRO A 148 18.14 -21.76 -5.79
N LEU A 149 17.96 -22.88 -5.08
CA LEU A 149 16.69 -23.57 -4.88
C LEU A 149 16.12 -23.27 -3.50
N TYR A 150 14.81 -23.02 -3.46
CA TYR A 150 14.06 -22.75 -2.23
C TYR A 150 12.87 -23.66 -2.12
N ASP A 151 12.53 -24.02 -0.90
CA ASP A 151 11.33 -24.84 -0.60
C ASP A 151 10.06 -23.99 -0.55
N LEU A 152 10.20 -22.74 -0.11
CA LEU A 152 9.10 -21.81 0.18
C LEU A 152 9.45 -20.41 -0.35
N LEU A 153 8.42 -19.69 -0.83
CA LEU A 153 8.57 -18.36 -1.40
C LEU A 153 7.62 -17.36 -0.76
N ILE A 154 8.13 -16.21 -0.36
CA ILE A 154 7.33 -15.06 0.09
C ILE A 154 7.59 -13.88 -0.86
N VAL A 155 6.53 -13.44 -1.55
CA VAL A 155 6.56 -12.29 -2.46
C VAL A 155 6.17 -11.05 -1.65
N ALA A 156 7.14 -10.16 -1.41
CA ALA A 156 7.00 -8.94 -0.60
C ALA A 156 7.57 -7.70 -1.33
N ASN A 157 7.54 -7.70 -2.67
CA ASN A 157 8.14 -6.69 -3.54
C ASN A 157 7.38 -5.35 -3.59
N GLY A 158 6.19 -5.27 -2.97
CA GLY A 158 5.35 -4.08 -2.96
C GLY A 158 4.66 -3.80 -4.31
N HIS A 159 3.84 -2.72 -4.36
CA HIS A 159 3.07 -2.37 -5.56
C HIS A 159 2.97 -0.86 -5.81
N TYR A 160 3.92 -0.04 -5.31
CA TYR A 160 3.93 1.42 -5.48
C TYR A 160 5.09 1.92 -6.34
N ARG A 161 5.51 1.13 -7.36
CA ARG A 161 6.58 1.50 -8.28
C ARG A 161 6.08 1.85 -9.67
N LEU A 162 5.35 0.95 -10.34
CA LEU A 162 4.92 1.15 -11.72
C LEU A 162 3.67 2.06 -11.78
N PRO A 163 3.76 3.27 -12.36
CA PRO A 163 2.64 4.22 -12.41
C PRO A 163 1.48 3.70 -13.26
N ARG A 164 0.27 4.05 -12.88
CA ARG A 164 -0.94 3.80 -13.65
C ARG A 164 -1.37 5.06 -14.38
N TYR A 165 -1.43 4.99 -15.70
CA TYR A 165 -1.98 6.06 -16.51
C TYR A 165 -3.41 5.76 -16.93
N PRO A 166 -4.34 6.72 -16.81
CA PRO A 166 -5.69 6.55 -17.35
C PRO A 166 -5.67 6.60 -18.89
N THR A 167 -6.64 5.90 -19.50
CA THR A 167 -6.84 5.92 -20.97
C THR A 167 -7.69 7.12 -21.40
N THR A 168 -7.48 8.29 -20.80
CA THR A 168 -8.25 9.50 -21.10
C THR A 168 -7.80 10.10 -22.43
N PRO A 169 -8.73 10.40 -23.37
CA PRO A 169 -8.41 11.01 -24.65
C PRO A 169 -7.53 12.26 -24.51
N GLY A 170 -6.52 12.39 -25.35
CA GLY A 170 -5.59 13.54 -25.39
C GLY A 170 -4.47 13.51 -24.35
N LEU A 171 -4.49 12.61 -23.36
CA LEU A 171 -3.47 12.56 -22.30
C LEU A 171 -2.05 12.30 -22.85
N ASP A 172 -1.92 11.43 -23.86
CA ASP A 172 -0.61 11.09 -24.42
C ASP A 172 0.07 12.31 -25.06
N ALA A 173 -0.69 13.22 -25.69
CA ALA A 173 -0.15 14.46 -26.22
C ALA A 173 0.39 15.37 -25.11
N TRP A 174 -0.32 15.44 -23.97
CA TRP A 174 0.12 16.22 -22.82
C TRP A 174 1.38 15.64 -22.16
N ARG A 175 1.45 14.30 -22.07
CA ARG A 175 2.65 13.62 -21.56
C ARG A 175 3.84 13.82 -22.49
N ALA A 176 3.66 13.65 -23.79
CA ALA A 176 4.72 13.85 -24.80
C ALA A 176 5.25 15.29 -24.79
N ALA A 177 4.39 16.27 -24.49
CA ALA A 177 4.79 17.68 -24.36
C ALA A 177 5.40 18.02 -22.98
N GLY A 178 5.55 17.06 -22.08
CA GLY A 178 6.03 17.28 -20.70
C GLY A 178 5.05 18.05 -19.81
N LYS A 179 3.78 18.22 -20.27
CA LYS A 179 2.75 19.00 -19.58
C LYS A 179 1.92 18.14 -18.60
N ALA A 180 2.09 16.84 -18.62
CA ALA A 180 1.49 15.92 -17.66
C ALA A 180 2.52 14.91 -17.15
N THR A 181 2.68 14.81 -15.83
CA THR A 181 3.57 13.86 -15.16
C THR A 181 2.82 13.07 -14.10
N HIS A 182 3.24 11.82 -13.83
CA HIS A 182 2.66 11.06 -12.73
C HIS A 182 3.24 11.50 -11.39
N SER A 183 2.46 11.39 -10.32
CA SER A 183 2.88 11.74 -8.94
C SER A 183 4.12 11.01 -8.45
N THR A 184 4.51 9.89 -9.08
CA THR A 184 5.76 9.18 -8.74
C THR A 184 7.02 10.01 -9.00
N TRP A 185 6.96 11.03 -9.90
CA TRP A 185 8.05 11.98 -10.14
C TRP A 185 7.97 13.23 -9.26
N TYR A 186 6.86 13.45 -8.57
CA TYR A 186 6.69 14.58 -7.67
C TYR A 186 7.63 14.46 -6.46
N ARG A 187 8.34 15.53 -6.13
CA ARG A 187 9.15 15.64 -4.90
C ARG A 187 8.82 16.89 -4.11
N ARG A 188 8.61 18.02 -4.81
CA ARG A 188 8.35 19.35 -4.26
C ARG A 188 7.38 20.12 -5.13
N PRO A 189 6.67 21.14 -4.60
CA PRO A 189 5.66 21.91 -5.33
C PRO A 189 6.24 22.94 -6.31
N GLU A 190 7.54 22.95 -6.58
CA GLU A 190 8.25 23.96 -7.35
C GLU A 190 8.18 23.70 -8.86
N HIS A 191 8.23 24.79 -9.66
CA HIS A 191 8.40 24.77 -11.12
C HIS A 191 7.27 24.13 -11.95
N MET A 192 6.04 24.07 -11.42
CA MET A 192 4.88 23.47 -12.12
C MET A 192 3.91 24.50 -12.72
N GLY A 193 4.28 25.81 -12.69
CA GLY A 193 3.46 26.89 -13.22
C GLY A 193 2.47 27.46 -12.20
N ASN A 194 1.60 28.37 -12.70
CA ASN A 194 0.64 29.11 -11.88
C ASN A 194 -0.71 28.38 -11.72
N THR A 195 -1.11 27.62 -12.74
CA THR A 195 -2.36 26.85 -12.73
C THR A 195 -2.04 25.37 -12.88
N VAL A 196 -2.26 24.59 -11.81
CA VAL A 196 -1.92 23.16 -11.78
C VAL A 196 -3.17 22.32 -11.60
N LEU A 197 -3.32 21.32 -12.47
CA LEU A 197 -4.34 20.27 -12.36
C LEU A 197 -3.76 19.07 -11.63
N VAL A 198 -4.42 18.64 -10.55
CA VAL A 198 -4.12 17.38 -9.85
C VAL A 198 -5.25 16.40 -10.11
N VAL A 199 -4.94 15.25 -10.72
CA VAL A 199 -5.93 14.20 -11.06
C VAL A 199 -5.79 13.02 -10.11
N GLY A 200 -6.82 12.77 -9.31
CA GLY A 200 -6.91 11.66 -8.38
C GLY A 200 -7.26 12.07 -6.96
N GLY A 201 -8.24 11.41 -6.34
CA GLY A 201 -8.74 11.70 -4.99
C GLY A 201 -8.12 10.82 -3.89
N GLY A 202 -7.04 10.09 -4.18
CA GLY A 202 -6.31 9.29 -3.20
C GLY A 202 -5.38 10.14 -2.30
N PRO A 203 -4.68 9.52 -1.34
CA PRO A 203 -3.78 10.23 -0.41
C PRO A 203 -2.79 11.15 -1.11
N SER A 204 -2.08 10.67 -2.15
CA SER A 204 -1.12 11.50 -2.91
C SER A 204 -1.79 12.70 -3.57
N GLY A 205 -2.96 12.52 -4.21
CA GLY A 205 -3.67 13.63 -4.87
C GLY A 205 -4.11 14.69 -3.87
N THR A 206 -4.59 14.29 -2.72
CA THR A 206 -5.02 15.19 -1.64
C THR A 206 -3.83 15.96 -1.05
N ASP A 207 -2.75 15.26 -0.71
CA ASP A 207 -1.58 15.88 -0.08
C ASP A 207 -0.87 16.82 -1.08
N ILE A 208 -0.66 16.38 -2.33
CA ILE A 208 -0.04 17.19 -3.38
C ILE A 208 -0.88 18.42 -3.68
N SER A 209 -2.22 18.29 -3.81
CA SER A 209 -3.07 19.45 -4.06
C SER A 209 -3.04 20.46 -2.92
N ALA A 210 -2.96 19.99 -1.67
CA ALA A 210 -2.82 20.86 -0.51
C ALA A 210 -1.46 21.59 -0.48
N GLU A 211 -0.37 20.88 -0.77
CA GLU A 211 0.98 21.45 -0.83
C GLU A 211 1.13 22.46 -1.98
N MET A 212 0.63 22.11 -3.17
CA MET A 212 0.67 23.01 -4.35
C MET A 212 -0.05 24.35 -4.13
N ARG A 213 -1.07 24.41 -3.24
CA ARG A 213 -1.74 25.69 -2.87
C ARG A 213 -0.81 26.70 -2.21
N THR A 214 0.35 26.28 -1.71
CA THR A 214 1.33 27.20 -1.10
C THR A 214 2.16 27.96 -2.12
N VAL A 215 2.24 27.49 -3.37
CA VAL A 215 3.11 28.05 -4.41
C VAL A 215 2.37 28.42 -5.70
N ALA A 216 1.38 27.64 -6.12
CA ALA A 216 0.61 27.93 -7.33
C ALA A 216 -0.56 28.88 -7.04
N HIS A 217 -0.91 29.71 -8.05
CA HIS A 217 -2.04 30.64 -7.92
C HIS A 217 -3.37 29.90 -7.95
N THR A 218 -3.53 28.92 -8.84
CA THR A 218 -4.78 28.14 -8.97
C THR A 218 -4.49 26.66 -8.98
N ILE A 219 -5.17 25.91 -8.12
CA ILE A 219 -5.18 24.45 -8.11
C ILE A 219 -6.55 23.93 -8.51
N ILE A 220 -6.58 23.05 -9.49
CA ILE A 220 -7.76 22.31 -9.91
C ILE A 220 -7.58 20.87 -9.46
N HIS A 221 -8.40 20.40 -8.49
CA HIS A 221 -8.34 19.03 -8.00
C HIS A 221 -9.49 18.22 -8.61
N SER A 222 -9.15 17.36 -9.57
CA SER A 222 -10.08 16.46 -10.26
C SER A 222 -10.17 15.12 -9.54
N MET A 223 -11.38 14.73 -9.16
CA MET A 223 -11.64 13.49 -8.44
C MET A 223 -12.83 12.74 -9.05
N SER A 224 -12.84 11.41 -8.92
CA SER A 224 -14.02 10.60 -9.23
C SER A 224 -15.08 10.76 -8.14
N ASN A 225 -16.35 10.56 -8.48
CA ASN A 225 -17.38 10.43 -7.46
C ASN A 225 -17.02 9.31 -6.48
N PRO A 226 -17.25 9.52 -5.19
CA PRO A 226 -17.08 8.47 -4.19
C PRO A 226 -18.12 7.34 -4.43
N PRO A 227 -17.94 6.16 -3.80
CA PRO A 227 -18.91 5.08 -3.87
C PRO A 227 -20.31 5.53 -3.44
N PRO A 228 -21.40 4.88 -3.92
CA PRO A 228 -22.79 5.32 -3.70
C PRO A 228 -23.22 5.50 -2.24
N HIS A 229 -22.56 4.83 -1.29
CA HIS A 229 -22.85 4.97 0.15
C HIS A 229 -22.23 6.23 0.80
N LYS A 230 -21.47 7.01 0.03
CA LYS A 230 -20.88 8.28 0.47
C LYS A 230 -21.56 9.46 -0.22
N PRO A 231 -21.52 10.67 0.38
CA PRO A 231 -22.03 11.87 -0.28
C PRO A 231 -21.35 12.08 -1.63
N PRO A 232 -22.10 12.51 -2.66
CA PRO A 232 -21.54 12.80 -3.98
C PRO A 232 -20.48 13.89 -3.89
N LEU A 233 -19.54 13.88 -4.84
CA LEU A 233 -18.53 14.92 -4.97
C LEU A 233 -19.20 16.27 -5.18
N LYS A 234 -18.87 17.23 -4.33
CA LYS A 234 -19.35 18.59 -4.47
C LYS A 234 -18.39 19.38 -5.37
N ILE A 235 -18.81 19.63 -6.62
CA ILE A 235 -18.09 20.49 -7.55
C ILE A 235 -18.24 21.93 -7.07
N GLN A 236 -17.14 22.64 -6.85
CA GLN A 236 -17.15 23.99 -6.28
C GLN A 236 -15.81 24.69 -6.47
N ASP A 237 -15.91 26.02 -6.43
CA ASP A 237 -14.75 26.91 -6.35
C ASP A 237 -14.62 27.44 -4.93
N LEU A 238 -13.43 27.37 -4.39
CA LEU A 238 -13.06 27.76 -3.04
C LEU A 238 -11.97 28.85 -3.12
N ASP A 239 -11.75 29.57 -2.03
CA ASP A 239 -10.70 30.61 -1.92
C ASP A 239 -10.75 31.64 -3.06
N GLY A 240 -11.95 32.08 -3.41
CA GLY A 240 -12.10 33.03 -4.53
C GLY A 240 -11.73 32.46 -5.90
N GLY A 241 -11.82 31.14 -6.08
CA GLY A 241 -11.47 30.43 -7.33
C GLY A 241 -10.01 29.97 -7.40
N ARG A 242 -9.23 30.17 -6.35
CA ARG A 242 -7.85 29.68 -6.28
C ARG A 242 -7.74 28.17 -6.06
N PHE A 243 -8.75 27.57 -5.46
CA PHE A 243 -8.86 26.11 -5.30
C PHE A 243 -10.20 25.64 -5.87
N LYS A 244 -10.14 24.78 -6.90
CA LYS A 244 -11.30 24.31 -7.61
C LYS A 244 -11.41 22.79 -7.49
N ILE A 245 -12.58 22.30 -7.09
CA ILE A 245 -12.91 20.87 -7.08
C ILE A 245 -13.70 20.57 -8.34
N ARG A 246 -13.25 19.60 -9.12
CA ARG A 246 -13.87 19.17 -10.38
C ARG A 246 -14.11 17.65 -10.37
N GLY A 247 -15.06 17.25 -11.20
CA GLY A 247 -15.32 15.86 -11.54
C GLY A 247 -14.16 15.21 -12.29
N ARG A 248 -14.33 13.94 -12.67
CA ARG A 248 -13.34 13.20 -13.44
C ARG A 248 -13.06 13.88 -14.79
N VAL A 249 -11.80 13.92 -15.19
CA VAL A 249 -11.40 14.38 -16.53
C VAL A 249 -11.99 13.45 -17.60
N ALA A 250 -12.70 14.03 -18.56
CA ALA A 250 -13.25 13.35 -19.72
C ALA A 250 -12.27 13.37 -20.90
N ALA A 251 -11.60 14.50 -21.14
CA ALA A 251 -10.61 14.65 -22.20
C ALA A 251 -9.57 15.75 -21.89
N PHE A 252 -8.36 15.52 -22.32
CA PHE A 252 -7.31 16.53 -22.42
C PHE A 252 -7.38 17.17 -23.81
N GLY A 253 -7.66 18.46 -23.87
CA GLY A 253 -7.77 19.24 -25.10
C GLY A 253 -6.42 19.76 -25.60
N ASP A 254 -6.44 20.93 -26.26
CA ASP A 254 -5.26 21.52 -26.82
C ASP A 254 -4.16 21.76 -25.76
N VAL A 255 -2.96 21.28 -26.06
CA VAL A 255 -1.80 21.36 -25.17
C VAL A 255 -1.35 22.80 -24.94
N LYS A 256 -1.40 23.64 -25.97
CA LYS A 256 -0.94 25.07 -25.90
C LYS A 256 -1.92 25.91 -25.09
N GLU A 257 -3.22 25.71 -25.30
CA GLU A 257 -4.28 26.36 -24.53
C GLU A 257 -4.38 25.84 -23.09
N GLY A 258 -3.78 24.69 -22.80
CA GLY A 258 -3.92 24.05 -21.49
C GLY A 258 -5.36 23.70 -21.16
N ARG A 259 -6.14 23.20 -22.14
CA ARG A 259 -7.58 22.96 -22.03
C ARG A 259 -7.86 21.53 -21.56
N VAL A 260 -8.76 21.39 -20.57
CA VAL A 260 -9.25 20.09 -20.09
C VAL A 260 -10.76 20.15 -19.94
N VAL A 261 -11.44 19.06 -20.36
CA VAL A 261 -12.89 18.88 -20.26
C VAL A 261 -13.20 17.84 -19.18
N PHE A 262 -14.17 18.09 -18.32
CA PHE A 262 -14.62 17.18 -17.28
C PHE A 262 -15.91 16.44 -17.69
N GLN A 263 -16.25 15.36 -16.96
CA GLN A 263 -17.40 14.49 -17.30
C GLN A 263 -18.77 15.20 -17.23
N ASP A 264 -18.86 16.29 -16.49
CA ASP A 264 -20.08 17.11 -16.40
C ASP A 264 -20.19 18.14 -17.55
N GLY A 265 -19.26 18.12 -18.49
CA GLY A 265 -19.17 19.05 -19.61
C GLY A 265 -18.53 20.39 -19.27
N SER A 266 -18.13 20.65 -18.03
CA SER A 266 -17.37 21.84 -17.68
C SER A 266 -15.96 21.78 -18.24
N GLU A 267 -15.33 22.95 -18.46
CA GLU A 267 -14.00 23.08 -19.02
C GLU A 267 -13.15 24.01 -18.17
N GLU A 268 -11.84 23.73 -18.13
CA GLU A 268 -10.82 24.64 -17.61
C GLU A 268 -9.73 24.82 -18.68
N ALA A 269 -9.14 26.00 -18.73
CA ALA A 269 -8.08 26.35 -19.67
C ALA A 269 -6.95 27.10 -18.97
N GLY A 270 -5.81 27.28 -19.64
CA GLY A 270 -4.64 27.92 -19.06
C GLY A 270 -3.93 27.05 -18.02
N ILE A 271 -4.14 25.73 -18.05
CA ILE A 271 -3.44 24.78 -17.16
C ILE A 271 -1.99 24.70 -17.63
N ASP A 272 -1.06 25.03 -16.75
CA ASP A 272 0.37 24.96 -17.01
C ASP A 272 0.90 23.53 -16.90
N HIS A 273 0.48 22.79 -15.86
CA HIS A 273 0.93 21.43 -15.62
C HIS A 273 -0.17 20.56 -15.01
N CYS A 274 -0.12 19.25 -15.30
CA CYS A 274 -1.01 18.25 -14.75
C CYS A 274 -0.22 17.20 -13.97
N ILE A 275 -0.59 16.96 -12.70
CA ILE A 275 -0.05 15.90 -11.86
C ILE A 275 -1.07 14.75 -11.81
N LEU A 276 -0.68 13.58 -12.32
CA LEU A 276 -1.50 12.38 -12.35
C LEU A 276 -1.27 11.56 -11.09
N ALA A 277 -2.07 11.77 -10.06
CA ALA A 277 -2.08 10.98 -8.82
C ALA A 277 -3.03 9.76 -8.95
N THR A 278 -2.88 9.01 -10.04
CA THR A 278 -3.80 7.96 -10.52
C THR A 278 -3.44 6.55 -10.04
N GLY A 279 -2.50 6.47 -9.09
CA GLY A 279 -2.11 5.23 -8.43
C GLY A 279 -1.14 4.37 -9.24
N TYR A 280 -1.00 3.11 -8.83
CA TYR A 280 0.06 2.21 -9.29
C TYR A 280 -0.52 0.88 -9.78
N GLN A 281 0.31 0.14 -10.51
CA GLN A 281 0.00 -1.19 -11.02
C GLN A 281 0.67 -2.25 -10.13
N HIS A 282 0.01 -3.40 -9.94
CA HIS A 282 0.71 -4.59 -9.50
C HIS A 282 1.68 -5.03 -10.59
N HIS A 283 2.94 -5.27 -10.21
CA HIS A 283 4.01 -5.59 -11.17
C HIS A 283 5.01 -6.53 -10.51
N ASP A 284 5.02 -7.78 -10.99
CA ASP A 284 5.84 -8.88 -10.49
C ASP A 284 6.66 -9.46 -11.65
N PRO A 285 7.64 -8.71 -12.19
CA PRO A 285 8.32 -9.04 -13.45
C PRO A 285 9.18 -10.30 -13.38
N PHE A 286 9.49 -10.75 -12.17
CA PHE A 286 10.25 -11.98 -11.92
C PHE A 286 9.38 -13.25 -11.96
N LEU A 287 8.05 -13.12 -12.01
CA LEU A 287 7.15 -14.25 -12.23
C LEU A 287 6.88 -14.38 -13.73
N PRO A 288 7.33 -15.48 -14.37
CA PRO A 288 7.19 -15.64 -15.80
C PRO A 288 5.73 -15.85 -16.23
N PRO A 289 5.37 -15.60 -17.50
CA PRO A 289 4.00 -15.77 -18.00
C PRO A 289 3.42 -17.18 -17.83
N THR A 290 4.27 -18.19 -17.62
CA THR A 290 3.88 -19.55 -17.28
C THR A 290 3.28 -19.69 -15.88
N LEU A 291 3.64 -18.80 -14.95
CA LEU A 291 3.12 -18.74 -13.59
C LEU A 291 2.08 -17.63 -13.42
N LEU A 292 2.30 -16.45 -14.02
CA LEU A 292 1.48 -15.26 -13.86
C LEU A 292 1.23 -14.57 -15.21
N ARG A 293 0.03 -14.65 -15.74
CA ARG A 293 -0.36 -13.95 -16.99
C ARG A 293 -0.71 -12.49 -16.71
N VAL A 294 -0.14 -11.57 -17.50
CA VAL A 294 -0.45 -10.13 -17.40
C VAL A 294 -1.63 -9.80 -18.29
N GLU A 295 -2.83 -10.12 -17.81
CA GLU A 295 -4.11 -9.84 -18.47
C GLU A 295 -5.27 -9.87 -17.47
N VAL A 296 -6.43 -9.38 -17.86
CA VAL A 296 -7.66 -9.47 -17.04
C VAL A 296 -8.12 -10.93 -17.03
N PRO A 297 -8.38 -11.53 -15.84
CA PRO A 297 -8.84 -12.92 -15.77
C PRO A 297 -10.22 -13.10 -16.42
N PRO A 298 -10.54 -14.33 -16.84
CA PRO A 298 -11.89 -14.65 -17.32
C PRO A 298 -12.93 -14.50 -16.19
N PRO A 299 -14.22 -14.37 -16.54
CA PRO A 299 -15.30 -14.36 -15.56
C PRO A 299 -15.32 -15.61 -14.67
N VAL A 300 -15.77 -15.45 -13.44
CA VAL A 300 -15.88 -16.51 -12.44
C VAL A 300 -17.37 -16.79 -12.17
N PRO A 301 -17.82 -18.07 -11.99
CA PRO A 301 -17.10 -19.32 -12.11
C PRO A 301 -16.91 -19.78 -13.58
N PRO A 302 -16.00 -20.74 -13.90
CA PRO A 302 -15.09 -21.43 -12.97
C PRO A 302 -13.85 -20.60 -12.59
N LEU A 303 -13.17 -20.98 -11.51
CA LEU A 303 -11.87 -20.37 -11.19
C LEU A 303 -10.84 -20.75 -12.25
N PRO A 304 -10.03 -19.78 -12.73
CA PRO A 304 -8.96 -20.08 -13.67
C PRO A 304 -7.88 -20.97 -13.01
N PRO A 305 -7.27 -21.91 -13.76
CA PRO A 305 -6.29 -22.85 -13.23
C PRO A 305 -4.90 -22.24 -12.99
N MET A 306 -4.68 -20.99 -13.42
CA MET A 306 -3.42 -20.28 -13.32
C MET A 306 -3.62 -18.85 -12.82
N LEU A 307 -2.53 -18.19 -12.45
CA LEU A 307 -2.59 -16.81 -11.95
C LEU A 307 -2.64 -15.77 -13.05
N TYR A 308 -3.35 -14.70 -12.76
CA TYR A 308 -3.50 -13.51 -13.59
C TYR A 308 -3.09 -12.27 -12.82
N ASN A 309 -2.38 -11.36 -13.46
CA ASN A 309 -2.16 -10.00 -13.01
C ASN A 309 -2.88 -9.03 -13.96
N SER A 310 -4.04 -8.54 -13.56
CA SER A 310 -4.77 -7.53 -14.33
C SER A 310 -4.18 -6.13 -14.21
N THR A 311 -3.02 -5.99 -13.59
CA THR A 311 -2.42 -4.74 -13.08
C THR A 311 -3.15 -4.11 -11.89
N TYR A 312 -4.43 -4.45 -11.66
CA TYR A 312 -5.21 -4.03 -10.48
C TYR A 312 -5.16 -5.03 -9.33
N HIS A 313 -5.05 -6.32 -9.66
CA HIS A 313 -5.02 -7.41 -8.68
C HIS A 313 -4.25 -8.62 -9.22
N ILE A 314 -3.80 -9.47 -8.31
CA ILE A 314 -3.35 -10.84 -8.56
C ILE A 314 -4.53 -11.79 -8.27
N PHE A 315 -4.82 -12.72 -9.19
CA PHE A 315 -6.00 -13.57 -9.12
C PHE A 315 -5.76 -14.96 -9.76
N PRO A 316 -6.31 -16.07 -9.24
CA PRO A 316 -7.03 -16.18 -7.96
C PRO A 316 -6.08 -16.33 -6.77
N VAL A 317 -6.28 -15.51 -5.74
CA VAL A 317 -5.50 -15.53 -4.50
C VAL A 317 -6.45 -15.60 -3.31
N ALA A 318 -6.47 -16.75 -2.64
CA ALA A 318 -7.27 -16.97 -1.45
C ALA A 318 -6.78 -16.07 -0.30
N ARG A 319 -7.72 -15.49 0.44
CA ARG A 319 -7.43 -14.59 1.56
C ARG A 319 -6.45 -13.48 1.22
N HIS A 320 -6.40 -13.04 -0.05
CA HIS A 320 -5.41 -12.05 -0.54
C HIS A 320 -3.94 -12.42 -0.24
N LEU A 321 -3.64 -13.70 -0.09
CA LEU A 321 -2.38 -14.23 0.43
C LEU A 321 -1.89 -15.48 -0.32
N PHE A 322 -2.76 -16.51 -0.47
CA PHE A 322 -2.41 -17.82 -1.02
C PHE A 322 -2.91 -17.98 -2.45
N PRO A 323 -2.02 -18.06 -3.45
CA PRO A 323 -2.43 -18.26 -4.83
C PRO A 323 -2.99 -19.68 -5.04
N LEU A 324 -4.14 -19.76 -5.71
CA LEU A 324 -4.70 -21.04 -6.12
C LEU A 324 -4.33 -21.30 -7.59
N SER A 325 -3.37 -22.20 -7.79
CA SER A 325 -2.89 -22.62 -9.10
C SER A 325 -2.80 -24.13 -9.18
N GLN A 326 -3.01 -24.69 -10.37
CA GLN A 326 -2.77 -26.13 -10.61
C GLN A 326 -1.29 -26.44 -10.78
N SER A 327 -0.43 -25.45 -10.98
CA SER A 327 1.00 -25.64 -11.23
C SER A 327 1.81 -25.95 -9.97
N PHE A 328 1.37 -25.46 -8.80
CA PHE A 328 2.09 -25.61 -7.54
C PHE A 328 1.13 -25.55 -6.33
N PRO A 329 1.49 -26.16 -5.19
CA PRO A 329 0.66 -26.12 -4.00
C PRO A 329 0.56 -24.68 -3.41
N PRO A 330 -0.64 -24.24 -2.95
CA PRO A 330 -0.83 -22.89 -2.38
C PRO A 330 0.01 -22.63 -1.11
N SER A 331 0.38 -23.70 -0.38
CA SER A 331 1.25 -23.65 0.81
C SER A 331 2.75 -23.54 0.49
N ARG A 332 3.14 -23.31 -0.77
CA ARG A 332 4.54 -23.14 -1.18
C ARG A 332 4.92 -21.70 -1.50
N ILE A 333 3.94 -20.83 -1.60
CA ILE A 333 4.13 -19.42 -1.92
C ILE A 333 3.07 -18.55 -1.25
N ALA A 334 3.44 -17.34 -0.83
CA ALA A 334 2.50 -16.34 -0.35
C ALA A 334 2.83 -14.95 -0.90
N PHE A 335 1.80 -14.14 -1.17
CA PHE A 335 1.93 -12.74 -1.55
C PHE A 335 1.59 -11.85 -0.37
N LEU A 336 2.52 -10.99 0.07
CA LEU A 336 2.30 -10.06 1.15
C LEU A 336 1.93 -8.66 0.63
N GLY A 337 1.04 -7.98 1.33
CA GLY A 337 0.78 -6.57 1.11
C GLY A 337 0.03 -6.23 -0.18
N LEU A 338 -0.80 -7.14 -0.74
CA LEU A 338 -1.65 -6.84 -1.90
C LEU A 338 -2.79 -5.86 -1.57
N LEU A 339 -3.21 -5.79 -0.32
CA LEU A 339 -4.37 -5.02 0.14
C LEU A 339 -4.12 -3.51 0.12
N LYS A 340 -5.18 -2.75 -0.18
CA LYS A 340 -5.23 -1.28 -0.20
C LYS A 340 -6.29 -0.75 0.78
N GLY A 341 -6.11 0.46 1.29
CA GLY A 341 -7.03 1.08 2.25
C GLY A 341 -6.93 0.50 3.67
N ILE A 342 -5.73 0.08 4.07
CA ILE A 342 -5.44 -0.61 5.33
C ILE A 342 -4.30 0.07 6.11
N ALA A 343 -4.12 -0.30 7.37
CA ALA A 343 -2.87 -0.10 8.12
C ALA A 343 -1.89 -1.24 7.77
N PRO A 344 -0.86 -1.00 6.94
CA PRO A 344 -0.17 -2.09 6.25
C PRO A 344 0.66 -2.99 7.16
N LEU A 345 1.40 -2.43 8.15
CA LEU A 345 2.33 -3.22 8.94
C LEU A 345 1.61 -4.29 9.81
N PRO A 346 0.58 -3.93 10.60
CA PRO A 346 -0.13 -4.93 11.40
C PRO A 346 -0.90 -5.95 10.53
N VAL A 347 -1.40 -5.54 9.36
CA VAL A 347 -2.04 -6.48 8.43
C VAL A 347 -1.03 -7.48 7.88
N MET A 348 0.18 -7.01 7.50
CA MET A 348 1.25 -7.91 7.03
C MET A 348 1.71 -8.87 8.13
N GLU A 349 1.79 -8.46 9.40
CA GLU A 349 2.10 -9.40 10.50
C GLU A 349 1.05 -10.51 10.63
N ALA A 350 -0.25 -10.18 10.55
CA ALA A 350 -1.31 -11.20 10.53
C ALA A 350 -1.20 -12.13 9.30
N GLN A 351 -0.90 -11.58 8.12
CA GLN A 351 -0.65 -12.34 6.90
C GLN A 351 0.55 -13.28 7.05
N ILE A 352 1.63 -12.81 7.65
CA ILE A 352 2.84 -13.61 7.87
C ILE A 352 2.55 -14.75 8.84
N ARG A 353 1.83 -14.52 9.95
CA ARG A 353 1.42 -15.59 10.88
C ARG A 353 0.67 -16.71 10.15
N ALA A 354 -0.31 -16.35 9.34
CA ALA A 354 -1.07 -17.31 8.53
C ALA A 354 -0.18 -18.04 7.50
N THR A 355 0.74 -17.31 6.85
CA THR A 355 1.70 -17.88 5.90
C THR A 355 2.59 -18.93 6.57
N LEU A 356 3.20 -18.59 7.71
CA LEU A 356 4.11 -19.51 8.41
C LEU A 356 3.39 -20.75 8.94
N ALA A 357 2.14 -20.59 9.39
CA ALA A 357 1.32 -21.73 9.78
C ALA A 357 1.03 -22.66 8.59
N ALA A 358 0.66 -22.10 7.41
CA ALA A 358 0.43 -22.89 6.20
C ALA A 358 1.71 -23.53 5.64
N PHE A 359 2.88 -22.90 5.82
CA PHE A 359 4.18 -23.46 5.45
C PHE A 359 4.60 -24.62 6.37
N ALA A 360 4.23 -24.53 7.65
CA ALA A 360 4.47 -25.60 8.62
C ALA A 360 3.51 -26.76 8.42
N ASP A 361 2.22 -26.48 8.30
CA ASP A 361 1.14 -27.44 8.11
C ASP A 361 0.25 -27.05 6.91
N PRO A 362 0.50 -27.61 5.71
CA PRO A 362 -0.32 -27.36 4.53
C PRO A 362 -1.80 -27.70 4.68
N SER A 363 -2.17 -28.56 5.63
CA SER A 363 -3.55 -29.03 5.81
C SER A 363 -4.51 -27.94 6.31
N ILE A 364 -4.00 -26.82 6.84
CA ILE A 364 -4.83 -25.68 7.26
C ILE A 364 -5.50 -24.98 6.06
N LEU A 365 -4.96 -25.17 4.85
CA LEU A 365 -5.52 -24.62 3.61
C LEU A 365 -6.36 -25.67 2.90
N ASN A 366 -7.66 -25.71 3.15
CA ASN A 366 -8.58 -26.51 2.37
C ASN A 366 -8.86 -25.82 1.02
N THR A 367 -8.30 -26.36 -0.06
CA THR A 367 -8.37 -25.73 -1.39
C THR A 367 -9.80 -25.51 -1.90
N GLU A 368 -10.74 -26.44 -1.58
CA GLU A 368 -12.14 -26.30 -1.99
C GLU A 368 -12.82 -25.16 -1.23
N THR A 369 -12.62 -25.07 0.08
CA THR A 369 -13.15 -23.97 0.91
C THR A 369 -12.56 -22.62 0.48
N GLU A 370 -11.26 -22.55 0.23
CA GLU A 370 -10.61 -21.33 -0.23
C GLU A 370 -11.09 -20.90 -1.63
N ALA A 371 -11.32 -21.86 -2.54
CA ALA A 371 -11.89 -21.60 -3.85
C ALA A 371 -13.33 -21.07 -3.75
N ALA A 372 -14.16 -21.67 -2.88
CA ALA A 372 -15.53 -21.18 -2.62
C ALA A 372 -15.53 -19.75 -2.10
N GLY A 373 -14.63 -19.42 -1.16
CA GLY A 373 -14.50 -18.05 -0.63
C GLY A 373 -14.09 -17.01 -1.70
N ILE A 374 -13.27 -17.40 -2.68
CA ILE A 374 -12.94 -16.53 -3.82
C ILE A 374 -14.19 -16.28 -4.69
N VAL A 375 -14.96 -17.32 -5.00
CA VAL A 375 -16.20 -17.19 -5.80
C VAL A 375 -17.20 -16.31 -5.08
N GLU A 376 -17.43 -16.52 -3.78
CA GLU A 376 -18.34 -15.71 -2.95
C GLU A 376 -17.93 -14.24 -2.96
N ARG A 377 -16.64 -13.94 -2.77
CA ARG A 377 -16.14 -12.56 -2.86
C ARG A 377 -16.35 -11.95 -4.23
N TYR A 378 -16.11 -12.71 -5.30
CA TYR A 378 -16.32 -12.25 -6.66
C TYR A 378 -17.80 -11.89 -6.90
N GLU A 379 -18.73 -12.74 -6.51
CA GLU A 379 -20.18 -12.51 -6.63
C GLU A 379 -20.63 -11.31 -5.80
N HIS A 380 -20.12 -11.18 -4.57
CA HIS A 380 -20.38 -10.03 -3.71
C HIS A 380 -19.90 -8.72 -4.34
N LEU A 381 -18.70 -8.69 -4.91
CA LEU A 381 -18.18 -7.51 -5.60
C LEU A 381 -19.01 -7.17 -6.83
N ARG A 382 -19.40 -8.17 -7.63
CA ARG A 382 -20.22 -8.01 -8.82
C ARG A 382 -21.59 -7.44 -8.46
N ALA A 383 -22.25 -7.98 -7.44
CA ALA A 383 -23.53 -7.47 -6.94
C ALA A 383 -23.41 -6.02 -6.46
N ARG A 384 -22.35 -5.68 -5.75
CA ARG A 384 -22.11 -4.33 -5.22
C ARG A 384 -21.81 -3.30 -6.32
N LEU A 385 -21.08 -3.69 -7.36
CA LEU A 385 -20.68 -2.81 -8.46
C LEU A 385 -21.77 -2.64 -9.52
N GLY A 386 -22.76 -3.53 -9.54
CA GLY A 386 -23.88 -3.52 -10.49
C GLY A 386 -23.65 -4.44 -11.70
N ALA A 387 -24.74 -4.78 -12.39
CA ALA A 387 -24.76 -5.74 -13.49
C ALA A 387 -23.86 -5.35 -14.68
N GLU A 388 -23.64 -4.05 -14.89
CA GLU A 388 -22.82 -3.51 -15.98
C GLU A 388 -21.32 -3.44 -15.64
N ALA A 389 -20.91 -3.91 -14.44
CA ALA A 389 -19.52 -3.89 -14.05
C ALA A 389 -18.70 -4.90 -14.88
N SER A 390 -17.67 -4.39 -15.56
CA SER A 390 -16.71 -5.23 -16.28
C SER A 390 -15.77 -5.97 -15.32
N GLU A 391 -15.10 -7.02 -15.81
CA GLU A 391 -14.06 -7.74 -15.06
C GLU A 391 -12.95 -6.80 -14.55
N SER A 392 -12.62 -5.75 -15.30
CA SER A 392 -11.67 -4.73 -14.87
C SER A 392 -12.16 -3.92 -13.67
N HIS A 393 -13.45 -3.65 -13.55
CA HIS A 393 -14.04 -2.99 -12.39
C HIS A 393 -13.98 -3.89 -11.14
N ILE A 394 -14.27 -5.18 -11.29
CA ILE A 394 -14.15 -6.17 -10.21
C ILE A 394 -12.68 -6.27 -9.77
N ALA A 395 -11.76 -6.38 -10.74
CA ALA A 395 -10.33 -6.43 -10.48
C ALA A 395 -9.82 -5.21 -9.70
N ALA A 396 -10.28 -4.01 -10.08
CA ALA A 396 -9.90 -2.76 -9.40
C ALA A 396 -10.39 -2.69 -7.95
N ALA A 397 -11.51 -3.37 -7.64
CA ALA A 397 -12.09 -3.44 -6.29
C ALA A 397 -11.59 -4.62 -5.45
N TRP A 398 -10.90 -5.60 -6.05
CA TRP A 398 -10.58 -6.89 -5.42
C TRP A 398 -9.77 -6.77 -4.14
N HIS A 399 -8.65 -6.02 -4.18
CA HIS A 399 -7.76 -5.82 -3.04
C HIS A 399 -8.04 -4.53 -2.25
N VAL A 400 -9.20 -3.91 -2.46
CA VAL A 400 -9.59 -2.68 -1.74
C VAL A 400 -10.54 -3.03 -0.61
N PHE A 401 -10.16 -2.67 0.62
CA PHE A 401 -10.98 -2.89 1.81
C PHE A 401 -11.72 -1.62 2.22
N ALA A 402 -12.96 -1.80 2.65
CA ALA A 402 -13.65 -0.79 3.45
C ALA A 402 -12.98 -0.65 4.83
N PRO A 403 -13.10 0.51 5.50
CA PRO A 403 -12.30 0.83 6.69
C PRO A 403 -12.22 -0.26 7.77
N GLN A 404 -13.34 -0.88 8.12
CA GLN A 404 -13.39 -1.88 9.19
C GLN A 404 -13.01 -3.30 8.73
N MET A 405 -13.13 -3.61 7.44
CA MET A 405 -12.85 -4.94 6.90
C MET A 405 -11.43 -5.45 7.19
N GLN A 406 -10.44 -4.55 7.28
CA GLN A 406 -9.07 -4.94 7.60
C GLN A 406 -8.92 -5.58 8.98
N PHE A 407 -9.78 -5.20 9.92
CA PHE A 407 -9.74 -5.72 11.29
C PHE A 407 -10.43 -7.08 11.36
N ASP A 408 -11.57 -7.23 10.67
CA ASP A 408 -12.25 -8.50 10.55
C ASP A 408 -11.37 -9.52 9.82
N TYR A 409 -10.69 -9.09 8.75
CA TYR A 409 -9.71 -9.90 8.03
C TYR A 409 -8.53 -10.35 8.91
N ARG A 410 -7.99 -9.49 9.78
CA ARG A 410 -6.95 -9.88 10.74
C ARG A 410 -7.48 -10.93 11.73
N ASP A 411 -8.70 -10.73 12.23
CA ASP A 411 -9.36 -11.67 13.14
C ASP A 411 -9.63 -13.02 12.45
N GLU A 412 -10.02 -13.03 11.16
CA GLU A 412 -10.17 -14.25 10.34
C GLU A 412 -8.85 -15.01 10.13
N LEU A 413 -7.74 -14.28 9.90
CA LEU A 413 -6.42 -14.89 9.78
C LEU A 413 -5.95 -15.49 11.11
N HIS A 414 -6.28 -14.87 12.25
CA HIS A 414 -6.02 -15.41 13.56
C HIS A 414 -6.85 -16.69 13.80
N GLU A 415 -8.12 -16.71 13.40
CA GLU A 415 -8.96 -17.92 13.50
C GLU A 415 -8.43 -19.06 12.65
N LEU A 416 -7.96 -18.79 11.43
CA LEU A 416 -7.37 -19.81 10.55
C LEU A 416 -6.24 -20.59 11.24
N ILE A 417 -5.45 -19.92 12.08
CA ILE A 417 -4.31 -20.52 12.80
C ILE A 417 -4.66 -20.93 14.24
N GLY A 418 -5.95 -20.94 14.63
CA GLY A 418 -6.39 -21.28 15.97
C GLY A 418 -6.04 -20.24 17.05
N CYS A 419 -5.64 -19.04 16.69
CA CYS A 419 -5.36 -17.94 17.61
C CYS A 419 -6.68 -17.26 18.05
N LYS A 420 -6.86 -17.04 19.36
CA LYS A 420 -8.05 -16.41 19.93
C LYS A 420 -7.92 -14.88 20.06
N GLU A 421 -6.75 -14.33 19.80
CA GLU A 421 -6.51 -12.88 19.84
C GLU A 421 -7.40 -12.18 18.82
N ARG A 422 -7.86 -11.00 19.18
CA ARG A 422 -8.67 -10.12 18.31
C ARG A 422 -8.07 -8.73 18.30
N VAL A 423 -8.28 -8.02 17.21
CA VAL A 423 -7.84 -6.63 17.10
C VAL A 423 -8.49 -5.79 18.21
N PRO A 424 -7.68 -5.07 19.01
CA PRO A 424 -8.19 -4.26 20.13
C PRO A 424 -9.22 -3.22 19.67
N LYS A 425 -10.26 -3.00 20.47
CA LYS A 425 -11.33 -2.04 20.14
C LYS A 425 -10.82 -0.63 19.88
N TRP A 426 -9.84 -0.19 20.68
CA TRP A 426 -9.26 1.14 20.52
C TRP A 426 -8.60 1.36 19.15
N VAL A 427 -8.02 0.32 18.53
CA VAL A 427 -7.43 0.40 17.18
C VAL A 427 -8.52 0.70 16.15
N ARG A 428 -9.67 0.02 16.24
CA ARG A 428 -10.83 0.25 15.39
C ARG A 428 -11.39 1.68 15.56
N GLU A 429 -11.54 2.12 16.81
CA GLU A 429 -12.02 3.47 17.17
C GLU A 429 -11.10 4.58 16.62
N VAL A 430 -9.79 4.43 16.80
CA VAL A 430 -8.79 5.39 16.31
C VAL A 430 -8.77 5.43 14.78
N TYR A 431 -8.85 4.28 14.13
CA TYR A 431 -8.87 4.22 12.66
C TYR A 431 -10.09 4.95 12.09
N ASP A 432 -11.25 4.84 12.70
CA ASP A 432 -12.46 5.57 12.27
C ASP A 432 -12.32 7.09 12.44
N LYS A 433 -11.58 7.52 13.46
CA LYS A 433 -11.33 8.93 13.75
C LYS A 433 -10.05 9.47 13.07
N ARG A 434 -9.33 8.70 12.25
CA ARG A 434 -8.02 9.07 11.68
C ARG A 434 -8.02 10.40 10.94
N ASP A 435 -9.09 10.70 10.21
CA ASP A 435 -9.17 11.94 9.42
C ASP A 435 -9.32 13.17 10.35
N VAL A 436 -10.11 13.03 11.41
CA VAL A 436 -10.24 14.07 12.47
C VAL A 436 -8.92 14.25 13.21
N LEU A 437 -8.28 13.13 13.57
CA LEU A 437 -6.97 13.15 14.23
C LEU A 437 -5.92 13.85 13.38
N ARG A 438 -5.84 13.52 12.07
CA ARG A 438 -4.86 14.10 11.15
C ARG A 438 -5.11 15.61 10.95
N ALA A 439 -6.36 16.00 10.83
CA ALA A 439 -6.74 17.41 10.67
C ALA A 439 -6.37 18.24 11.91
N GLU A 440 -6.69 17.73 13.10
CA GLU A 440 -6.38 18.42 14.36
C GLU A 440 -4.89 18.42 14.66
N TRP A 441 -4.18 17.33 14.31
CA TRP A 441 -2.72 17.26 14.45
C TRP A 441 -2.02 18.31 13.58
N ARG A 442 -2.42 18.47 12.31
CA ARG A 442 -1.88 19.52 11.41
C ARG A 442 -2.12 20.92 11.98
N GLU A 443 -3.22 21.14 12.65
CA GLU A 443 -3.45 22.41 13.32
C GLU A 443 -2.51 22.61 14.51
N LEU A 444 -2.27 21.57 15.33
CA LEU A 444 -1.27 21.63 16.40
C LEU A 444 0.14 21.92 15.86
N GLU A 445 0.51 21.32 14.72
CA GLU A 445 1.76 21.63 14.02
C GLU A 445 1.81 23.09 13.54
N ARG A 446 0.70 23.58 12.95
CA ARG A 446 0.61 24.96 12.44
C ARG A 446 0.76 26.01 13.54
N ILE A 447 0.23 25.75 14.72
CA ILE A 447 0.34 26.69 15.88
C ILE A 447 1.59 26.44 16.74
N GLY A 448 2.43 25.44 16.39
CA GLY A 448 3.68 25.14 17.07
C GLY A 448 3.54 24.37 18.39
N GLU A 449 2.40 23.75 18.68
CA GLU A 449 2.14 23.04 19.94
C GLU A 449 2.40 21.52 19.85
N ALA A 450 2.50 20.95 18.63
CA ALA A 450 2.54 19.50 18.42
C ALA A 450 3.63 18.78 19.23
N GLU A 451 4.84 19.35 19.32
CA GLU A 451 5.96 18.75 20.06
C GLU A 451 5.69 18.64 21.57
N GLU A 452 5.00 19.64 22.14
CA GLU A 452 4.65 19.61 23.56
C GLU A 452 3.62 18.52 23.87
N TRP A 453 2.69 18.28 22.93
CA TRP A 453 1.66 17.25 23.08
C TRP A 453 2.22 15.83 23.13
N VAL A 454 3.33 15.54 22.45
CA VAL A 454 3.95 14.19 22.43
C VAL A 454 5.09 14.03 23.42
N ARG A 455 5.54 15.09 24.08
CA ARG A 455 6.70 15.05 24.98
C ARG A 455 6.49 14.02 26.10
N GLY A 456 7.36 12.99 26.14
CA GLY A 456 7.32 11.88 27.11
C GLY A 456 6.22 10.84 26.85
N VAL A 457 5.35 11.05 25.86
CA VAL A 457 4.30 10.08 25.52
C VAL A 457 4.91 8.83 24.89
N GLY A 458 4.54 7.68 25.40
CA GLY A 458 5.04 6.37 24.97
C GLY A 458 6.09 5.77 25.92
N GLU A 459 6.61 6.51 26.91
CA GLU A 459 7.52 5.97 27.94
C GLU A 459 6.84 4.86 28.76
N GLY A 460 5.54 5.03 29.08
CA GLY A 460 4.71 4.05 29.75
C GLY A 460 3.98 3.06 28.80
N GLY A 461 4.27 3.10 27.51
CA GLY A 461 3.73 2.17 26.52
C GLY A 461 2.54 2.69 25.71
N VAL A 462 1.81 1.76 25.08
CA VAL A 462 0.76 2.09 24.09
C VAL A 462 -0.44 2.85 24.67
N GLU A 463 -0.76 2.63 25.94
CA GLU A 463 -1.93 3.27 26.57
C GLU A 463 -1.80 4.80 26.62
N GLU A 464 -0.60 5.33 26.79
CA GLU A 464 -0.36 6.78 26.75
C GLU A 464 -0.67 7.36 25.38
N TRP A 465 -0.34 6.66 24.32
CA TRP A 465 -0.71 7.03 22.95
C TRP A 465 -2.22 7.01 22.74
N VAL A 466 -2.91 6.00 23.27
CA VAL A 466 -4.39 5.92 23.22
C VAL A 466 -5.02 7.14 23.90
N GLN A 467 -4.52 7.51 25.08
CA GLN A 467 -5.00 8.69 25.82
C GLN A 467 -4.72 9.98 25.05
N LEU A 468 -3.53 10.12 24.47
CA LEU A 468 -3.19 11.28 23.63
C LEU A 468 -4.17 11.40 22.44
N MET A 469 -4.40 10.33 21.68
CA MET A 469 -5.29 10.35 20.52
C MET A 469 -6.73 10.72 20.93
N ARG A 470 -7.22 10.22 22.05
CA ARG A 470 -8.52 10.62 22.61
C ARG A 470 -8.57 12.10 22.98
N LYS A 471 -7.49 12.63 23.57
CA LYS A 471 -7.36 14.06 23.91
C LYS A 471 -7.36 14.93 22.65
N VAL A 472 -6.66 14.54 21.60
CA VAL A 472 -6.66 15.24 20.30
C VAL A 472 -8.05 15.23 19.66
N CYS A 473 -8.75 14.09 19.67
CA CYS A 473 -10.13 14.01 19.18
C CYS A 473 -11.08 14.94 19.96
N LYS A 474 -10.95 14.95 21.28
CA LYS A 474 -11.77 15.82 22.14
C LYS A 474 -11.53 17.31 21.85
N ARG A 475 -10.27 17.72 21.67
CA ARG A 475 -9.93 19.09 21.27
C ARG A 475 -10.59 19.48 19.94
N ALA A 476 -10.61 18.55 18.95
CA ALA A 476 -11.28 18.78 17.67
C ALA A 476 -12.80 18.96 17.82
N GLU A 477 -13.45 18.24 18.76
CA GLU A 477 -14.88 18.35 19.05
C GLU A 477 -15.25 19.65 19.75
N GLU A 478 -14.36 20.15 20.62
CA GLU A 478 -14.56 21.37 21.41
C GLU A 478 -14.24 22.67 20.63
N ARG A 479 -13.59 22.56 19.47
CA ARG A 479 -13.22 23.72 18.65
C ARG A 479 -14.47 24.42 18.08
N PRO A 480 -14.58 25.76 18.17
CA PRO A 480 -15.67 26.52 17.56
C PRO A 480 -15.69 26.32 16.04
N LYS A 481 -16.86 26.01 15.47
CA LYS A 481 -17.03 25.76 14.02
C LYS A 481 -16.74 27.00 13.15
N GLU A 482 -16.59 28.18 13.71
CA GLU A 482 -16.28 29.42 12.98
C GLU A 482 -14.82 29.55 12.58
N GLU A 483 -13.88 28.89 13.27
CA GLU A 483 -12.45 28.89 12.93
C GLU A 483 -12.10 27.94 11.77
N VAL A 484 -13.04 27.12 11.32
CA VAL A 484 -12.88 26.14 10.22
C VAL A 484 -13.06 26.80 8.83
N LYS A 485 -13.14 28.14 8.73
CA LYS A 485 -13.40 28.84 7.46
C LYS A 485 -12.24 28.89 6.48
N ASP A 486 -11.02 28.57 6.90
CA ASP A 486 -9.91 28.37 5.97
C ASP A 486 -9.92 26.97 5.41
N GLY A 487 -10.39 26.84 4.17
CA GLY A 487 -10.74 25.63 3.41
C GLY A 487 -9.77 24.44 3.35
N LEU A 488 -8.88 24.26 4.31
CA LEU A 488 -7.93 23.15 4.42
C LEU A 488 -8.51 21.88 5.06
N LEU A 489 -9.62 22.01 5.83
CA LEU A 489 -10.06 20.95 6.75
C LEU A 489 -11.29 20.15 6.31
N SER A 490 -11.92 20.42 5.18
CA SER A 490 -13.18 19.75 4.82
C SER A 490 -13.14 18.86 3.58
N ILE A 491 -11.98 18.49 3.08
CA ILE A 491 -11.90 17.37 2.14
C ILE A 491 -11.86 16.10 3.00
N LYS A 492 -13.04 15.56 3.34
CA LYS A 492 -13.15 14.22 3.89
C LYS A 492 -12.56 13.27 2.86
N CYS A 493 -11.28 12.91 3.03
CA CYS A 493 -10.68 11.79 2.33
C CYS A 493 -11.40 10.52 2.77
N SER A 494 -12.37 10.14 1.99
CA SER A 494 -13.05 8.86 2.11
C SER A 494 -12.47 7.96 1.04
N VAL A 495 -11.44 7.19 1.39
CA VAL A 495 -10.98 6.04 0.59
C VAL A 495 -11.92 4.87 0.83
#